data_edefd41e04ce86c053115da955f4d63a
#
_entry.id   edefd41e04ce86c053115da955f4d63a
#
_cell.length_a   1.000
_cell.length_b   1.000
_cell.length_c   1.000
_cell.angle_alpha   90.00
_cell.angle_beta   90.00
_cell.angle_gamma   90.00
#
_symmetry.space_group_name_H-M   'P 1'
#
loop_
_entity.id
_entity.type
_entity.pdbx_description
1 polymer ?
#
loop_
_entity_poly.entity_id
_entity_poly.type
_entity_poly.pdbx_seq_one_letter_code
_entity_poly.pdbx_strand_id
1 'polypeptide(L)'
;MNNAFGIDLGTSTIKIYNKSTDSTLVQKNMIAIQNKTTVLAYGDEAYDMYEKAPSNIKVTYPLNNGVIADIKNMEMLVKLFVTDDMKGGIKPADYYIAIPYDITEVEKRAFIDLIRDSNVKSKKVNVVYKAIADGLGMDVDVKNSNGVLVVNVGYDTTEISVLSLGGIVLSKLIKVGGRKFDESIRSAIRKEYSLIIGSKTAESVKIDLRELEKEGKPAIVYGRDIVTGLPIEREIPTDIVNNALVENFDTILDNVKATLERTPPELAADIYKHGLYLTGGASQVCHLAQRISNGCGLNVNISEEPVESVTLGLSKIIKDDQYKSLATLKE
;
A
#
# COMPACT_ATOMS: atom_id res chain seq x y z
N MET A 1 -10.22 -29.97 0.04
CA MET A 1 -9.82 -28.72 0.72
C MET A 1 -10.62 -27.57 0.09
N ASN A 2 -11.18 -26.68 0.89
CA ASN A 2 -11.86 -25.52 0.33
C ASN A 2 -10.82 -24.53 -0.23
N ASN A 3 -10.96 -24.12 -1.48
CA ASN A 3 -10.14 -23.06 -2.05
C ASN A 3 -10.45 -21.75 -1.33
N ALA A 4 -9.44 -20.98 -0.99
CA ALA A 4 -9.58 -19.67 -0.39
C ALA A 4 -8.49 -18.73 -0.89
N PHE A 5 -8.86 -17.46 -1.08
CA PHE A 5 -7.96 -16.38 -1.49
C PHE A 5 -7.98 -15.25 -0.47
N GLY A 6 -6.81 -14.71 -0.18
CA GLY A 6 -6.65 -13.46 0.57
C GLY A 6 -6.23 -12.35 -0.39
N ILE A 7 -7.00 -11.27 -0.47
CA ILE A 7 -6.75 -10.19 -1.43
C ILE A 7 -6.48 -8.87 -0.70
N ASP A 8 -5.30 -8.29 -0.95
CA ASP A 8 -4.97 -6.90 -0.62
C ASP A 8 -4.95 -6.07 -1.90
N LEU A 9 -5.93 -5.18 -2.02
CA LEU A 9 -6.01 -4.22 -3.11
C LEU A 9 -5.27 -2.94 -2.70
N GLY A 10 -3.96 -2.91 -2.95
CA GLY A 10 -3.18 -1.69 -2.79
C GLY A 10 -3.20 -0.84 -4.05
N THR A 11 -2.99 0.48 -3.93
CA THR A 11 -3.00 1.36 -5.11
C THR A 11 -1.86 1.05 -6.06
N SER A 12 -0.63 0.85 -5.56
CA SER A 12 0.53 0.52 -6.42
C SER A 12 0.57 -0.93 -6.80
N THR A 13 0.24 -1.84 -5.87
CA THR A 13 0.34 -3.29 -6.07
C THR A 13 -0.92 -3.99 -5.55
N ILE A 14 -1.38 -4.99 -6.31
CA ILE A 14 -2.34 -5.97 -5.85
C ILE A 14 -1.59 -7.21 -5.35
N LYS A 15 -2.06 -7.80 -4.25
CA LYS A 15 -1.48 -9.01 -3.72
C LYS A 15 -2.58 -10.02 -3.46
N ILE A 16 -2.37 -11.24 -3.91
CA ILE A 16 -3.35 -12.32 -3.84
C ILE A 16 -2.68 -13.56 -3.24
N TYR A 17 -3.03 -13.86 -1.99
CA TYR A 17 -2.64 -15.12 -1.37
C TYR A 17 -3.57 -16.23 -1.82
N ASN A 18 -3.02 -17.37 -2.25
CA ASN A 18 -3.76 -18.56 -2.61
C ASN A 18 -3.48 -19.69 -1.63
N LYS A 19 -4.51 -20.14 -0.89
CA LYS A 19 -4.41 -21.24 0.08
C LYS A 19 -3.96 -22.56 -0.54
N SER A 20 -4.32 -22.84 -1.80
CA SER A 20 -4.04 -24.12 -2.43
C SER A 20 -2.59 -24.30 -2.85
N THR A 21 -1.90 -23.21 -3.16
CA THR A 21 -0.48 -23.19 -3.52
C THR A 21 0.41 -22.71 -2.38
N ASP A 22 -0.20 -22.16 -1.33
CA ASP A 22 0.47 -21.50 -0.21
C ASP A 22 1.46 -20.42 -0.66
N SER A 23 1.05 -19.63 -1.63
CA SER A 23 1.87 -18.59 -2.23
C SER A 23 1.10 -17.28 -2.42
N THR A 24 1.82 -16.17 -2.48
CA THR A 24 1.28 -14.84 -2.76
C THR A 24 1.72 -14.37 -4.15
N LEU A 25 0.76 -14.02 -4.99
CA LEU A 25 1.00 -13.27 -6.22
C LEU A 25 1.12 -11.79 -5.86
N VAL A 26 2.19 -11.13 -6.31
CA VAL A 26 2.39 -9.68 -6.19
C VAL A 26 2.55 -9.09 -7.57
N GLN A 27 1.70 -8.13 -7.95
CA GLN A 27 1.72 -7.48 -9.25
C GLN A 27 1.37 -5.99 -9.12
N LYS A 28 1.83 -5.16 -10.06
CA LYS A 28 1.39 -3.75 -10.13
C LYS A 28 -0.11 -3.68 -10.38
N ASN A 29 -0.82 -2.81 -9.66
CA ASN A 29 -2.26 -2.61 -9.83
C ASN A 29 -2.50 -1.65 -10.98
N MET A 30 -2.13 -2.06 -12.19
CA MET A 30 -2.23 -1.26 -13.41
C MET A 30 -2.84 -2.04 -14.57
N ILE A 31 -3.51 -1.30 -15.45
CA ILE A 31 -4.09 -1.83 -16.69
C ILE A 31 -3.81 -0.86 -17.84
N ALA A 32 -3.43 -1.41 -18.99
CA ALA A 32 -3.25 -0.70 -20.24
C ALA A 32 -4.40 -1.05 -21.20
N ILE A 33 -5.19 -0.04 -21.59
CA ILE A 33 -6.36 -0.20 -22.47
C ILE A 33 -6.11 0.53 -23.78
N GLN A 34 -6.19 -0.20 -24.87
CA GLN A 34 -6.11 0.33 -26.22
C GLN A 34 -7.51 0.65 -26.76
N ASN A 35 -7.64 1.81 -27.42
CA ASN A 35 -8.89 2.24 -28.10
C ASN A 35 -10.14 2.17 -27.20
N LYS A 36 -9.99 2.36 -25.89
CA LYS A 36 -11.03 2.39 -24.84
C LYS A 36 -11.69 1.03 -24.54
N THR A 37 -11.34 -0.05 -25.23
CA THR A 37 -12.05 -1.33 -25.12
C THR A 37 -11.16 -2.54 -24.94
N THR A 38 -9.97 -2.55 -25.54
CA THR A 38 -9.11 -3.73 -25.58
C THR A 38 -8.03 -3.67 -24.52
N VAL A 39 -7.98 -4.66 -23.63
CA VAL A 39 -6.87 -4.82 -22.70
C VAL A 39 -5.63 -5.21 -23.48
N LEU A 40 -4.59 -4.39 -23.42
CA LEU A 40 -3.31 -4.63 -24.07
C LEU A 40 -2.32 -5.29 -23.11
N ALA A 41 -2.28 -4.84 -21.87
CA ALA A 41 -1.42 -5.36 -20.83
C ALA A 41 -2.01 -5.07 -19.44
N TYR A 42 -1.55 -5.78 -18.41
CA TYR A 42 -1.92 -5.57 -17.01
C TYR A 42 -0.76 -5.93 -16.09
N GLY A 43 -0.85 -5.55 -14.83
CA GLY A 43 0.22 -5.80 -13.87
C GLY A 43 1.52 -5.07 -14.20
N ASP A 44 2.63 -5.77 -14.06
CA ASP A 44 3.97 -5.23 -14.30
C ASP A 44 4.18 -4.84 -15.77
N GLU A 45 3.61 -5.59 -16.72
CA GLU A 45 3.67 -5.25 -18.14
C GLU A 45 2.99 -3.90 -18.43
N ALA A 46 1.83 -3.63 -17.81
CA ALA A 46 1.18 -2.33 -17.96
C ALA A 46 1.99 -1.21 -17.27
N TYR A 47 2.62 -1.50 -16.14
CA TYR A 47 3.50 -0.54 -15.48
C TYR A 47 4.70 -0.16 -16.34
N ASP A 48 5.27 -1.09 -17.13
CA ASP A 48 6.36 -0.78 -18.05
C ASP A 48 5.97 0.21 -19.13
N MET A 49 4.69 0.21 -19.53
CA MET A 49 4.13 1.14 -20.51
C MET A 49 3.76 2.52 -19.89
N TYR A 50 3.70 2.63 -18.58
CA TYR A 50 3.27 3.84 -17.88
C TYR A 50 4.20 5.02 -18.19
N GLU A 51 3.61 6.18 -18.50
CA GLU A 51 4.29 7.42 -18.97
C GLU A 51 5.06 7.28 -20.30
N LYS A 52 4.92 6.14 -21.01
CA LYS A 52 5.58 5.89 -22.31
C LYS A 52 4.59 5.59 -23.44
N ALA A 53 3.34 5.27 -23.09
CA ALA A 53 2.34 4.84 -24.05
C ALA A 53 1.87 5.99 -24.97
N PRO A 54 1.59 5.71 -26.28
CA PRO A 54 0.99 6.69 -27.18
C PRO A 54 -0.46 7.00 -26.80
N SER A 55 -1.03 8.06 -27.37
CA SER A 55 -2.34 8.62 -26.97
C SER A 55 -3.54 7.67 -27.13
N ASN A 56 -3.43 6.65 -27.97
CA ASN A 56 -4.48 5.62 -28.15
C ASN A 56 -4.43 4.50 -27.12
N ILE A 57 -3.41 4.49 -26.24
CA ILE A 57 -3.28 3.54 -25.13
C ILE A 57 -3.34 4.32 -23.81
N LYS A 58 -4.33 3.99 -22.99
CA LYS A 58 -4.49 4.55 -21.64
C LYS A 58 -3.96 3.56 -20.61
N VAL A 59 -2.93 3.95 -19.88
CA VAL A 59 -2.37 3.17 -18.77
C VAL A 59 -2.76 3.85 -17.45
N THR A 60 -3.46 3.12 -16.57
CA THR A 60 -4.01 3.70 -15.35
C THR A 60 -3.95 2.77 -14.14
N TYR A 61 -3.94 3.38 -12.95
CA TYR A 61 -4.27 2.74 -11.70
C TYR A 61 -5.79 2.78 -11.49
N PRO A 62 -6.50 1.65 -11.32
CA PRO A 62 -7.95 1.67 -11.08
C PRO A 62 -8.32 1.99 -9.62
N LEU A 63 -7.35 1.97 -8.70
CA LEU A 63 -7.48 2.52 -7.34
C LEU A 63 -6.83 3.90 -7.25
N ASN A 64 -7.42 4.78 -6.44
CA ASN A 64 -6.87 6.09 -6.14
C ASN A 64 -7.24 6.49 -4.70
N ASN A 65 -6.26 7.00 -3.94
CA ASN A 65 -6.46 7.41 -2.55
C ASN A 65 -7.13 6.35 -1.66
N GLY A 66 -6.78 5.07 -1.87
CA GLY A 66 -7.28 3.95 -1.08
C GLY A 66 -8.69 3.46 -1.44
N VAL A 67 -9.32 4.03 -2.48
CA VAL A 67 -10.67 3.64 -2.93
C VAL A 67 -10.69 3.28 -4.41
N ILE A 68 -11.75 2.54 -4.84
CA ILE A 68 -11.91 2.11 -6.23
C ILE A 68 -12.37 3.32 -7.06
N ALA A 69 -11.52 3.77 -7.98
CA ALA A 69 -11.81 4.87 -8.89
C ALA A 69 -12.40 4.39 -10.23
N ASP A 70 -12.05 3.19 -10.66
CA ASP A 70 -12.55 2.56 -11.90
C ASP A 70 -12.92 1.11 -11.62
N ILE A 71 -14.20 0.88 -11.31
CA ILE A 71 -14.72 -0.42 -10.91
C ILE A 71 -14.57 -1.46 -12.03
N LYS A 72 -14.83 -1.11 -13.29
CA LYS A 72 -14.76 -2.04 -14.41
C LYS A 72 -13.34 -2.54 -14.66
N ASN A 73 -12.39 -1.64 -14.64
CA ASN A 73 -10.98 -2.00 -14.78
C ASN A 73 -10.49 -2.81 -13.58
N MET A 74 -10.98 -2.53 -12.37
CA MET A 74 -10.62 -3.29 -11.18
C MET A 74 -11.21 -4.72 -11.20
N GLU A 75 -12.48 -4.89 -11.60
CA GLU A 75 -13.11 -6.20 -11.82
C GLU A 75 -12.32 -7.04 -12.81
N MET A 76 -11.90 -6.42 -13.91
CA MET A 76 -11.11 -7.07 -14.94
C MET A 76 -9.75 -7.53 -14.41
N LEU A 77 -9.04 -6.68 -13.67
CA LEU A 77 -7.75 -7.03 -13.06
C LEU A 77 -7.87 -8.17 -12.06
N VAL A 78 -8.84 -8.12 -11.14
CA VAL A 78 -9.07 -9.20 -10.17
C VAL A 78 -9.33 -10.52 -10.90
N LYS A 79 -10.18 -10.51 -11.94
CA LYS A 79 -10.45 -11.68 -12.75
C LYS A 79 -9.19 -12.23 -13.42
N LEU A 80 -8.40 -11.38 -14.06
CA LEU A 80 -7.16 -11.76 -14.75
C LEU A 80 -6.17 -12.40 -13.77
N PHE A 81 -5.85 -11.72 -12.67
CA PHE A 81 -4.89 -12.23 -11.70
C PHE A 81 -5.33 -13.52 -11.01
N VAL A 82 -6.62 -13.65 -10.66
CA VAL A 82 -7.15 -14.91 -10.11
C VAL A 82 -7.11 -16.03 -11.14
N THR A 83 -7.33 -15.71 -12.43
CA THR A 83 -7.27 -16.70 -13.52
C THR A 83 -5.84 -17.18 -13.74
N ASP A 84 -4.89 -16.29 -13.75
CA ASP A 84 -3.46 -16.61 -13.96
C ASP A 84 -2.91 -17.47 -12.81
N ASP A 85 -3.29 -17.16 -11.57
CA ASP A 85 -2.90 -17.92 -10.39
C ASP A 85 -3.53 -19.32 -10.34
N MET A 86 -4.75 -19.47 -10.92
CA MET A 86 -5.47 -20.75 -11.02
C MET A 86 -5.13 -21.50 -12.30
N LYS A 87 -3.98 -22.15 -12.37
CA LYS A 87 -3.63 -23.10 -13.44
C LYS A 87 -4.72 -24.19 -13.56
N GLY A 88 -5.58 -24.12 -14.56
CA GLY A 88 -6.66 -25.10 -14.80
C GLY A 88 -8.09 -24.57 -14.65
N GLY A 89 -8.25 -23.25 -14.61
CA GLY A 89 -9.53 -22.56 -14.63
C GLY A 89 -10.08 -22.20 -13.24
N ILE A 90 -10.90 -21.16 -13.20
CA ILE A 90 -11.48 -20.62 -11.97
C ILE A 90 -12.40 -21.65 -11.30
N LYS A 91 -12.07 -22.04 -10.08
CA LYS A 91 -12.87 -22.93 -9.20
C LYS A 91 -13.58 -22.10 -8.14
N PRO A 92 -14.76 -22.56 -7.65
CA PRO A 92 -15.43 -21.88 -6.54
C PRO A 92 -14.54 -21.79 -5.29
N ALA A 93 -14.45 -20.57 -4.71
CA ALA A 93 -13.58 -20.28 -3.58
C ALA A 93 -14.20 -19.29 -2.59
N ASP A 94 -13.69 -19.28 -1.36
CA ASP A 94 -13.97 -18.25 -0.37
C ASP A 94 -12.92 -17.13 -0.54
N TYR A 95 -13.37 -15.87 -0.51
CA TYR A 95 -12.51 -14.70 -0.65
C TYR A 95 -12.45 -13.92 0.66
N TYR A 96 -11.26 -13.52 1.03
CA TYR A 96 -10.96 -12.66 2.17
C TYR A 96 -10.34 -11.38 1.63
N ILE A 97 -11.06 -10.26 1.69
CA ILE A 97 -10.60 -8.99 1.17
C ILE A 97 -10.21 -8.04 2.30
N ALA A 98 -9.00 -7.51 2.22
CA ALA A 98 -8.54 -6.50 3.16
C ALA A 98 -9.00 -5.12 2.71
N ILE A 99 -9.66 -4.38 3.62
CA ILE A 99 -10.13 -3.02 3.37
C ILE A 99 -9.66 -2.06 4.47
N PRO A 100 -9.45 -0.77 4.18
CA PRO A 100 -9.24 0.23 5.21
C PRO A 100 -10.46 0.33 6.15
N TYR A 101 -10.23 0.75 7.39
CA TYR A 101 -11.34 0.96 8.34
C TYR A 101 -12.05 2.29 8.13
N ASP A 102 -11.28 3.37 8.00
CA ASP A 102 -11.77 4.76 7.89
C ASP A 102 -12.17 5.10 6.44
N ILE A 103 -13.15 4.36 5.93
CA ILE A 103 -13.81 4.58 4.63
C ILE A 103 -15.32 4.54 4.79
N THR A 104 -16.06 5.12 3.84
CA THR A 104 -17.53 5.14 3.85
C THR A 104 -18.15 3.76 3.64
N GLU A 105 -19.38 3.54 4.08
CA GLU A 105 -20.09 2.28 3.85
C GLU A 105 -20.29 1.99 2.35
N VAL A 106 -20.43 3.04 1.52
CA VAL A 106 -20.50 2.89 0.05
C VAL A 106 -19.18 2.35 -0.52
N GLU A 107 -18.05 2.89 -0.06
CA GLU A 107 -16.73 2.41 -0.46
C GLU A 107 -16.47 0.98 0.01
N LYS A 108 -16.84 0.64 1.27
CA LYS A 108 -16.77 -0.75 1.76
C LYS A 108 -17.56 -1.70 0.89
N ARG A 109 -18.80 -1.30 0.53
CA ARG A 109 -19.66 -2.11 -0.34
C ARG A 109 -19.03 -2.30 -1.72
N ALA A 110 -18.43 -1.26 -2.30
CA ALA A 110 -17.76 -1.36 -3.58
C ALA A 110 -16.64 -2.42 -3.60
N PHE A 111 -15.87 -2.58 -2.51
CA PHE A 111 -14.88 -3.65 -2.39
C PHE A 111 -15.50 -5.06 -2.38
N ILE A 112 -16.66 -5.23 -1.75
CA ILE A 112 -17.36 -6.51 -1.67
C ILE A 112 -17.96 -6.85 -3.03
N ASP A 113 -18.68 -5.91 -3.62
CA ASP A 113 -19.34 -6.07 -4.92
C ASP A 113 -18.30 -6.32 -6.01
N LEU A 114 -17.13 -5.67 -5.94
CA LEU A 114 -16.00 -5.95 -6.84
C LEU A 114 -15.68 -7.45 -6.94
N ILE A 115 -15.57 -8.15 -5.82
CA ILE A 115 -15.25 -9.59 -5.84
C ILE A 115 -16.42 -10.41 -6.37
N ARG A 116 -17.67 -10.03 -6.06
CA ARG A 116 -18.87 -10.70 -6.54
C ARG A 116 -19.04 -10.58 -8.06
N ASP A 117 -18.78 -9.37 -8.58
CA ASP A 117 -19.02 -9.01 -9.98
C ASP A 117 -17.85 -9.36 -10.90
N SER A 118 -16.65 -9.62 -10.35
CA SER A 118 -15.46 -10.02 -11.14
C SER A 118 -15.55 -11.40 -11.80
N ASN A 119 -16.65 -12.15 -11.65
CA ASN A 119 -16.81 -13.50 -12.19
C ASN A 119 -15.75 -14.52 -11.74
N VAL A 120 -15.22 -14.36 -10.53
CA VAL A 120 -14.20 -15.26 -9.95
C VAL A 120 -14.79 -16.47 -9.21
N LYS A 121 -16.09 -16.74 -9.40
CA LYS A 121 -16.85 -17.84 -8.76
C LYS A 121 -16.74 -17.78 -7.22
N SER A 122 -16.98 -16.60 -6.64
CA SER A 122 -16.99 -16.43 -5.19
C SER A 122 -18.12 -17.21 -4.52
N LYS A 123 -17.81 -18.01 -3.48
CA LYS A 123 -18.78 -18.66 -2.60
C LYS A 123 -19.16 -17.73 -1.45
N LYS A 124 -18.15 -17.19 -0.80
CA LYS A 124 -18.27 -16.26 0.33
C LYS A 124 -17.27 -15.13 0.14
N VAL A 125 -17.66 -13.92 0.50
CA VAL A 125 -16.77 -12.77 0.56
C VAL A 125 -16.69 -12.32 2.01
N ASN A 126 -15.52 -12.48 2.61
CA ASN A 126 -15.21 -12.09 3.98
C ASN A 126 -14.39 -10.81 3.95
N VAL A 127 -14.72 -9.87 4.82
CA VAL A 127 -14.00 -8.61 4.97
C VAL A 127 -13.09 -8.68 6.17
N VAL A 128 -11.85 -8.23 6.00
CA VAL A 128 -10.86 -8.07 7.06
C VAL A 128 -10.36 -6.62 7.02
N TYR A 129 -10.29 -5.96 8.17
CA TYR A 129 -9.67 -4.63 8.21
C TYR A 129 -8.15 -4.73 8.06
N LYS A 130 -7.57 -3.88 7.20
CA LYS A 130 -6.12 -3.91 6.89
C LYS A 130 -5.25 -3.87 8.12
N ALA A 131 -5.55 -2.98 9.08
CA ALA A 131 -4.74 -2.85 10.29
C ALA A 131 -4.71 -4.14 11.13
N ILE A 132 -5.81 -4.91 11.16
CA ILE A 132 -5.85 -6.23 11.84
C ILE A 132 -4.98 -7.23 11.09
N ALA A 133 -5.10 -7.25 9.76
CA ALA A 133 -4.27 -8.12 8.93
C ALA A 133 -2.78 -7.75 9.04
N ASP A 134 -2.43 -6.47 9.02
CA ASP A 134 -1.06 -5.97 9.23
C ASP A 134 -0.49 -6.46 10.56
N GLY A 135 -1.24 -6.28 11.66
CA GLY A 135 -0.80 -6.74 12.98
C GLY A 135 -0.52 -8.23 13.00
N LEU A 136 -1.43 -9.05 12.46
CA LEU A 136 -1.20 -10.48 12.33
C LEU A 136 0.00 -10.82 11.43
N GLY A 137 0.16 -10.11 10.32
CA GLY A 137 1.28 -10.29 9.40
C GLY A 137 2.64 -10.00 10.04
N MET A 138 2.67 -9.10 11.01
CA MET A 138 3.85 -8.76 11.82
C MET A 138 3.98 -9.60 13.11
N ASP A 139 3.29 -10.73 13.22
CA ASP A 139 3.29 -11.63 14.39
C ASP A 139 2.82 -10.98 15.70
N VAL A 140 1.99 -9.93 15.60
CA VAL A 140 1.39 -9.28 16.78
C VAL A 140 0.12 -10.02 17.19
N ASP A 141 -0.02 -10.32 18.49
CA ASP A 141 -1.26 -10.87 19.03
C ASP A 141 -2.33 -9.77 19.14
N VAL A 142 -3.03 -9.54 18.02
CA VAL A 142 -4.11 -8.54 17.93
C VAL A 142 -5.35 -8.89 18.75
N LYS A 143 -5.49 -10.13 19.22
CA LYS A 143 -6.64 -10.59 20.04
C LYS A 143 -6.47 -10.31 21.51
N ASN A 144 -5.26 -10.00 21.93
CA ASN A 144 -4.98 -9.63 23.32
C ASN A 144 -5.63 -8.29 23.69
N SER A 145 -5.79 -8.04 24.99
CA SER A 145 -6.29 -6.77 25.51
C SER A 145 -5.30 -5.62 25.43
N ASN A 146 -4.03 -5.89 25.09
CA ASN A 146 -3.01 -4.86 24.96
C ASN A 146 -3.32 -3.89 23.81
N GLY A 147 -3.02 -2.61 24.02
CA GLY A 147 -3.06 -1.60 22.97
C GLY A 147 -1.93 -1.82 21.94
N VAL A 148 -2.31 -1.90 20.66
CA VAL A 148 -1.36 -2.05 19.54
C VAL A 148 -1.57 -0.89 18.58
N LEU A 149 -0.52 -0.13 18.29
CA LEU A 149 -0.54 0.94 17.28
C LEU A 149 0.13 0.45 16.00
N VAL A 150 -0.63 0.35 14.92
CA VAL A 150 -0.16 -0.01 13.58
C VAL A 150 -0.20 1.22 12.68
N VAL A 151 0.90 1.47 11.98
CA VAL A 151 1.03 2.54 10.96
C VAL A 151 1.42 1.90 9.65
N ASN A 152 0.48 1.84 8.71
CA ASN A 152 0.72 1.31 7.37
C ASN A 152 0.88 2.47 6.38
N VAL A 153 2.12 2.68 5.89
CA VAL A 153 2.44 3.71 4.91
C VAL A 153 2.45 3.10 3.52
N GLY A 154 1.32 3.24 2.82
CA GLY A 154 1.11 2.73 1.47
C GLY A 154 1.60 3.69 0.37
N TYR A 155 1.16 3.44 -0.86
CA TYR A 155 1.52 4.28 -2.01
C TYR A 155 0.73 5.59 -2.03
N ASP A 156 -0.59 5.56 -1.83
CA ASP A 156 -1.44 6.77 -1.82
C ASP A 156 -1.80 7.24 -0.41
N THR A 157 -1.89 6.31 0.53
CA THR A 157 -2.47 6.57 1.85
C THR A 157 -1.60 6.01 2.96
N THR A 158 -1.70 6.64 4.14
CA THR A 158 -1.22 6.07 5.39
C THR A 158 -2.41 5.80 6.29
N GLU A 159 -2.52 4.58 6.80
CA GLU A 159 -3.51 4.19 7.80
C GLU A 159 -2.84 4.07 9.17
N ILE A 160 -3.40 4.78 10.17
CA ILE A 160 -2.89 4.81 11.56
C ILE A 160 -4.01 4.25 12.42
N SER A 161 -3.80 3.09 13.04
CA SER A 161 -4.85 2.36 13.75
C SER A 161 -4.40 1.87 15.11
N VAL A 162 -5.24 2.07 16.12
CA VAL A 162 -5.10 1.48 17.47
C VAL A 162 -6.00 0.27 17.54
N LEU A 163 -5.41 -0.88 17.86
CA LEU A 163 -6.10 -2.16 17.97
C LEU A 163 -6.11 -2.64 19.43
N SER A 164 -7.16 -3.35 19.81
CA SER A 164 -7.25 -4.11 21.06
C SER A 164 -8.36 -5.15 20.95
N LEU A 165 -8.21 -6.33 21.57
CA LEU A 165 -9.23 -7.39 21.68
C LEU A 165 -9.77 -7.83 20.29
N GLY A 166 -8.94 -7.81 19.26
CA GLY A 166 -9.29 -8.17 17.88
C GLY A 166 -10.14 -7.13 17.16
N GLY A 167 -10.32 -5.94 17.72
CA GLY A 167 -11.07 -4.83 17.15
C GLY A 167 -10.23 -3.59 16.92
N ILE A 168 -10.81 -2.62 16.20
CA ILE A 168 -10.21 -1.31 15.97
C ILE A 168 -10.83 -0.31 16.96
N VAL A 169 -9.99 0.29 17.80
CA VAL A 169 -10.39 1.30 18.79
C VAL A 169 -10.41 2.69 18.14
N LEU A 170 -9.38 3.02 17.40
CA LEU A 170 -9.24 4.25 16.62
C LEU A 170 -8.61 3.93 15.28
N SER A 171 -9.03 4.62 14.24
CA SER A 171 -8.35 4.59 12.94
C SER A 171 -8.43 5.95 12.27
N LYS A 172 -7.38 6.26 11.52
CA LYS A 172 -7.26 7.47 10.72
C LYS A 172 -6.60 7.11 9.40
N LEU A 173 -7.27 7.43 8.29
CA LEU A 173 -6.72 7.32 6.94
C LEU A 173 -6.35 8.72 6.44
N ILE A 174 -5.08 8.92 6.08
CA ILE A 174 -4.59 10.17 5.49
C ILE A 174 -4.09 9.93 4.07
N LYS A 175 -4.24 10.95 3.21
CA LYS A 175 -3.87 10.88 1.78
C LYS A 175 -2.41 11.30 1.56
N VAL A 176 -1.51 10.67 2.30
CA VAL A 176 -0.06 10.81 2.21
C VAL A 176 0.56 9.42 2.14
N GLY A 177 1.45 9.22 1.20
CA GLY A 177 2.15 7.96 0.98
C GLY A 177 3.21 8.11 -0.10
N GLY A 178 3.69 7.00 -0.65
CA GLY A 178 4.79 6.95 -1.60
C GLY A 178 4.62 7.84 -2.83
N ARG A 179 3.40 7.97 -3.35
CA ARG A 179 3.10 8.87 -4.48
C ARG A 179 3.36 10.34 -4.12
N LYS A 180 2.95 10.77 -2.93
CA LYS A 180 3.22 12.13 -2.44
C LYS A 180 4.72 12.37 -2.28
N PHE A 181 5.45 11.37 -1.82
CA PHE A 181 6.91 11.45 -1.73
C PHE A 181 7.53 11.66 -3.12
N ASP A 182 7.11 10.88 -4.13
CA ASP A 182 7.59 11.01 -5.51
C ASP A 182 7.24 12.39 -6.09
N GLU A 183 6.03 12.90 -5.85
CA GLU A 183 5.59 14.23 -6.27
C GLU A 183 6.43 15.33 -5.63
N SER A 184 6.77 15.22 -4.35
CA SER A 184 7.61 16.17 -3.62
C SER A 184 9.04 16.19 -4.17
N ILE A 185 9.62 15.02 -4.45
CA ILE A 185 10.94 14.89 -5.08
C ILE A 185 10.94 15.54 -6.47
N ARG A 186 9.96 15.22 -7.32
CA ARG A 186 9.82 15.84 -8.66
C ARG A 186 9.70 17.35 -8.58
N SER A 187 8.92 17.85 -7.62
CA SER A 187 8.70 19.27 -7.38
C SER A 187 9.99 19.99 -6.98
N ALA A 188 10.76 19.41 -6.06
CA ALA A 188 12.04 19.93 -5.61
C ALA A 188 13.06 19.98 -6.76
N ILE A 189 13.22 18.87 -7.50
CA ILE A 189 14.14 18.81 -8.65
C ILE A 189 13.74 19.82 -9.73
N ARG A 190 12.43 19.96 -10.02
CA ARG A 190 11.95 20.95 -10.97
C ARG A 190 12.26 22.38 -10.53
N LYS A 191 12.10 22.67 -9.25
CA LYS A 191 12.33 24.03 -8.69
C LYS A 191 13.80 24.39 -8.68
N GLU A 192 14.66 23.49 -8.20
CA GLU A 192 16.08 23.78 -7.98
C GLU A 192 16.93 23.65 -9.26
N TYR A 193 16.53 22.74 -10.17
CA TYR A 193 17.34 22.39 -11.35
C TYR A 193 16.66 22.71 -12.69
N SER A 194 15.43 23.28 -12.67
CA SER A 194 14.64 23.46 -13.89
C SER A 194 14.51 22.18 -14.73
N LEU A 195 14.46 21.02 -14.08
CA LEU A 195 14.46 19.70 -14.69
C LEU A 195 13.12 18.97 -14.45
N ILE A 196 12.49 18.50 -15.51
CA ILE A 196 11.31 17.62 -15.42
C ILE A 196 11.76 16.17 -15.51
N ILE A 197 11.46 15.41 -14.45
CA ILE A 197 11.67 13.95 -14.40
C ILE A 197 10.33 13.21 -14.35
N GLY A 198 10.32 11.93 -14.79
CA GLY A 198 9.16 11.04 -14.69
C GLY A 198 8.90 10.55 -13.27
N SER A 199 7.71 9.99 -13.03
CA SER A 199 7.34 9.44 -11.72
C SER A 199 8.20 8.22 -11.36
N LYS A 200 8.53 7.36 -12.34
CA LYS A 200 9.42 6.20 -12.13
C LYS A 200 10.83 6.61 -11.71
N THR A 201 11.36 7.69 -12.30
CA THR A 201 12.67 8.23 -11.93
C THR A 201 12.65 8.73 -10.47
N ALA A 202 11.60 9.44 -10.06
CA ALA A 202 11.46 9.90 -8.68
C ALA A 202 11.30 8.74 -7.70
N GLU A 203 10.53 7.71 -8.05
CA GLU A 203 10.38 6.49 -7.26
C GLU A 203 11.73 5.79 -7.08
N SER A 204 12.53 5.65 -8.15
CA SER A 204 13.88 5.07 -8.08
C SER A 204 14.78 5.87 -7.15
N VAL A 205 14.86 7.18 -7.31
CA VAL A 205 15.66 8.06 -6.42
C VAL A 205 15.27 7.89 -4.94
N LYS A 206 13.97 7.81 -4.67
CA LYS A 206 13.45 7.59 -3.30
C LYS A 206 13.88 6.23 -2.74
N ILE A 207 13.81 5.18 -3.55
CA ILE A 207 14.20 3.82 -3.14
C ILE A 207 15.70 3.74 -2.88
N ASP A 208 16.50 4.31 -3.78
CA ASP A 208 17.96 4.24 -3.72
C ASP A 208 18.59 5.19 -2.69
N LEU A 209 17.81 6.13 -2.12
CA LEU A 209 18.29 7.20 -1.24
C LEU A 209 19.19 6.71 -0.13
N ARG A 210 18.83 5.60 0.54
CA ARG A 210 19.61 5.03 1.64
C ARG A 210 21.01 4.58 1.21
N GLU A 211 21.11 3.93 0.07
CA GLU A 211 22.41 3.44 -0.44
C GLU A 211 23.24 4.61 -0.98
N LEU A 212 22.61 5.57 -1.65
CA LEU A 212 23.29 6.79 -2.11
C LEU A 212 23.91 7.57 -0.94
N GLU A 213 23.21 7.70 0.19
CA GLU A 213 23.74 8.34 1.39
C GLU A 213 24.93 7.58 2.00
N LYS A 214 24.81 6.25 2.12
CA LYS A 214 25.92 5.42 2.62
C LYS A 214 27.18 5.55 1.77
N GLU A 215 27.02 5.65 0.46
CA GLU A 215 28.11 5.80 -0.49
C GLU A 215 28.60 7.24 -0.64
N GLY A 216 27.88 8.22 -0.09
CA GLY A 216 28.18 9.65 -0.25
C GLY A 216 28.05 10.12 -1.70
N LYS A 217 27.15 9.50 -2.48
CA LYS A 217 26.94 9.77 -3.90
C LYS A 217 25.64 10.53 -4.15
N PRO A 218 25.60 11.43 -5.17
CA PRO A 218 24.37 12.03 -5.63
C PRO A 218 23.52 11.01 -6.39
N ALA A 219 22.22 11.26 -6.51
CA ALA A 219 21.34 10.54 -7.42
C ALA A 219 21.56 11.06 -8.86
N ILE A 220 21.80 10.15 -9.80
CA ILE A 220 21.88 10.50 -11.22
C ILE A 220 20.49 10.35 -11.82
N VAL A 221 19.98 11.43 -12.39
CA VAL A 221 18.64 11.45 -12.99
C VAL A 221 18.68 11.95 -14.43
N TYR A 222 17.79 11.37 -15.23
CA TYR A 222 17.58 11.79 -16.63
C TYR A 222 16.23 12.45 -16.75
N GLY A 223 16.19 13.60 -17.43
CA GLY A 223 14.96 14.35 -17.57
C GLY A 223 15.03 15.33 -18.73
N ARG A 224 14.02 16.20 -18.80
CA ARG A 224 13.94 17.26 -19.79
C ARG A 224 14.17 18.61 -19.12
N ASP A 225 15.18 19.33 -19.57
CA ASP A 225 15.45 20.71 -19.16
C ASP A 225 14.32 21.63 -19.61
N ILE A 226 13.81 22.46 -18.69
CA ILE A 226 12.66 23.35 -18.97
C ILE A 226 13.05 24.50 -19.90
N VAL A 227 14.29 24.95 -19.81
CA VAL A 227 14.76 26.15 -20.55
C VAL A 227 15.06 25.82 -22.02
N THR A 228 15.82 24.73 -22.23
CA THR A 228 16.25 24.30 -23.57
C THR A 228 15.27 23.34 -24.24
N GLY A 229 14.42 22.69 -23.48
CA GLY A 229 13.52 21.62 -23.94
C GLY A 229 14.23 20.28 -24.25
N LEU A 230 15.55 20.19 -24.04
CA LEU A 230 16.35 19.03 -24.39
C LEU A 230 16.46 18.02 -23.26
N PRO A 231 16.64 16.72 -23.57
CA PRO A 231 16.96 15.71 -22.56
C PRO A 231 18.38 15.95 -22.03
N ILE A 232 18.52 15.90 -20.70
CA ILE A 232 19.80 16.04 -20.01
C ILE A 232 19.91 15.08 -18.84
N GLU A 233 21.15 14.83 -18.42
CA GLU A 233 21.51 14.16 -17.17
C GLU A 233 21.83 15.20 -16.10
N ARG A 234 21.46 14.92 -14.84
CA ARG A 234 21.80 15.74 -13.67
C ARG A 234 22.13 14.88 -12.46
N GLU A 235 23.12 15.35 -11.71
CA GLU A 235 23.41 14.87 -10.37
C GLU A 235 22.56 15.67 -9.37
N ILE A 236 21.81 14.95 -8.54
CA ILE A 236 20.95 15.52 -7.49
C ILE A 236 21.50 15.11 -6.13
N PRO A 237 22.00 16.06 -5.31
CA PRO A 237 22.43 15.77 -3.96
C PRO A 237 21.31 15.15 -3.13
N THR A 238 21.63 14.19 -2.28
CA THR A 238 20.68 13.49 -1.40
C THR A 238 19.96 14.44 -0.44
N ASP A 239 20.59 15.54 -0.04
CA ASP A 239 19.97 16.58 0.80
C ASP A 239 18.73 17.22 0.15
N ILE A 240 18.73 17.41 -1.17
CA ILE A 240 17.56 17.94 -1.90
C ILE A 240 16.40 16.94 -1.79
N VAL A 241 16.70 15.66 -1.92
CA VAL A 241 15.70 14.59 -1.82
C VAL A 241 15.16 14.49 -0.40
N ASN A 242 16.04 14.49 0.60
CA ASN A 242 15.65 14.47 2.01
C ASN A 242 14.78 15.66 2.39
N ASN A 243 15.19 16.88 2.02
CA ASN A 243 14.43 18.09 2.31
C ASN A 243 13.04 18.07 1.66
N ALA A 244 12.91 17.49 0.47
CA ALA A 244 11.63 17.34 -0.21
C ALA A 244 10.64 16.43 0.54
N LEU A 245 11.13 15.48 1.36
CA LEU A 245 10.31 14.51 2.08
C LEU A 245 9.86 14.98 3.46
N VAL A 246 10.50 15.99 4.04
CA VAL A 246 10.28 16.45 5.43
C VAL A 246 8.80 16.75 5.71
N GLU A 247 8.15 17.54 4.87
CA GLU A 247 6.75 17.95 5.08
C GLU A 247 5.79 16.74 5.09
N ASN A 248 6.05 15.76 4.22
CA ASN A 248 5.26 14.53 4.17
C ASN A 248 5.44 13.68 5.44
N PHE A 249 6.68 13.57 5.92
CA PHE A 249 6.99 12.84 7.14
C PHE A 249 6.37 13.52 8.37
N ASP A 250 6.43 14.85 8.42
CA ASP A 250 5.80 15.63 9.48
C ASP A 250 4.28 15.45 9.49
N THR A 251 3.66 15.44 8.31
CA THR A 251 2.22 15.16 8.20
C THR A 251 1.87 13.78 8.77
N ILE A 252 2.66 12.75 8.50
CA ILE A 252 2.44 11.41 9.06
C ILE A 252 2.64 11.45 10.58
N LEU A 253 3.74 12.03 11.06
CA LEU A 253 4.07 12.15 12.47
C LEU A 253 2.97 12.88 13.27
N ASP A 254 2.47 14.01 12.76
CA ASP A 254 1.44 14.79 13.43
C ASP A 254 0.12 14.01 13.55
N ASN A 255 -0.23 13.19 12.54
CA ASN A 255 -1.39 12.32 12.62
C ASN A 255 -1.18 11.12 13.56
N VAL A 256 0.03 10.59 13.68
CA VAL A 256 0.38 9.58 14.71
C VAL A 256 0.21 10.19 16.10
N LYS A 257 0.73 11.38 16.36
CA LYS A 257 0.56 12.10 17.63
C LYS A 257 -0.90 12.36 17.96
N ALA A 258 -1.66 12.89 17.01
CA ALA A 258 -3.09 13.15 17.16
C ALA A 258 -3.92 11.88 17.45
N THR A 259 -3.49 10.72 16.92
CA THR A 259 -4.10 9.44 17.25
C THR A 259 -3.77 8.99 18.66
N LEU A 260 -2.51 9.13 19.08
CA LEU A 260 -2.07 8.82 20.44
C LEU A 260 -2.76 9.69 21.50
N GLU A 261 -2.92 10.99 21.25
CA GLU A 261 -3.64 11.92 22.15
C GLU A 261 -5.10 11.51 22.40
N ARG A 262 -5.71 10.84 21.43
CA ARG A 262 -7.11 10.35 21.53
C ARG A 262 -7.20 8.91 22.04
N THR A 263 -6.07 8.23 22.17
CA THR A 263 -6.01 6.84 22.63
C THR A 263 -6.33 6.74 24.11
N PRO A 264 -7.21 5.81 24.54
CA PRO A 264 -7.46 5.59 25.96
C PRO A 264 -6.15 5.37 26.75
N PRO A 265 -6.02 5.95 27.97
CA PRO A 265 -4.76 5.94 28.71
C PRO A 265 -4.12 4.56 28.93
N GLU A 266 -4.94 3.52 29.18
CA GLU A 266 -4.43 2.16 29.39
C GLU A 266 -3.81 1.58 28.11
N LEU A 267 -4.45 1.81 26.95
CA LEU A 267 -3.92 1.38 25.66
C LEU A 267 -2.68 2.20 25.25
N ALA A 268 -2.65 3.50 25.60
CA ALA A 268 -1.49 4.35 25.37
C ALA A 268 -0.28 3.89 26.21
N ALA A 269 -0.51 3.42 27.44
CA ALA A 269 0.52 2.84 28.28
C ALA A 269 1.11 1.55 27.70
N ASP A 270 0.27 0.70 27.08
CA ASP A 270 0.73 -0.50 26.38
C ASP A 270 1.55 -0.14 25.14
N ILE A 271 1.09 0.82 24.34
CA ILE A 271 1.81 1.32 23.17
C ILE A 271 3.17 1.92 23.57
N TYR A 272 3.24 2.63 24.69
CA TYR A 272 4.50 3.14 25.18
C TYR A 272 5.52 2.03 25.51
N LYS A 273 5.05 0.92 26.08
CA LYS A 273 5.90 -0.24 26.44
C LYS A 273 6.36 -1.03 25.22
N HIS A 274 5.48 -1.26 24.26
CA HIS A 274 5.73 -2.16 23.13
C HIS A 274 6.17 -1.41 21.87
N GLY A 275 5.96 -0.11 21.79
CA GLY A 275 6.22 0.70 20.61
C GLY A 275 5.08 0.65 19.59
N LEU A 276 5.28 1.30 18.46
CA LEU A 276 4.40 1.23 17.30
C LEU A 276 4.93 0.25 16.25
N TYR A 277 4.04 -0.29 15.45
CA TYR A 277 4.36 -1.22 14.37
C TYR A 277 4.21 -0.49 13.03
N LEU A 278 5.32 -0.39 12.28
CA LEU A 278 5.42 0.35 11.02
C LEU A 278 5.51 -0.63 9.85
N THR A 279 4.61 -0.50 8.89
CA THR A 279 4.52 -1.37 7.71
C THR A 279 4.05 -0.59 6.48
N GLY A 280 3.82 -1.30 5.36
CA GLY A 280 3.47 -0.72 4.06
C GLY A 280 4.70 -0.40 3.22
N GLY A 281 4.58 -0.46 1.89
CA GLY A 281 5.73 -0.34 0.98
C GLY A 281 6.51 0.97 1.12
N ALA A 282 5.84 2.09 1.40
CA ALA A 282 6.49 3.38 1.57
C ALA A 282 7.08 3.61 2.97
N SER A 283 6.85 2.71 3.93
CA SER A 283 7.50 2.76 5.25
C SER A 283 9.02 2.56 5.19
N GLN A 284 9.51 1.97 4.10
CA GLN A 284 10.93 1.67 3.89
C GLN A 284 11.77 2.89 3.49
N VAL A 285 11.11 4.02 3.19
CA VAL A 285 11.81 5.24 2.81
C VAL A 285 12.76 5.68 3.92
N CYS A 286 13.96 6.09 3.50
CA CYS A 286 15.02 6.51 4.42
C CYS A 286 14.53 7.59 5.39
N HIS A 287 14.96 7.53 6.64
CA HIS A 287 14.65 8.47 7.74
C HIS A 287 13.20 8.52 8.25
N LEU A 288 12.20 7.92 7.59
CA LEU A 288 10.79 7.97 8.06
C LEU A 288 10.63 7.35 9.47
N ALA A 289 11.10 6.12 9.66
CA ALA A 289 11.01 5.43 10.95
C ALA A 289 11.71 6.21 12.07
N GLN A 290 12.91 6.73 11.77
CA GLN A 290 13.69 7.55 12.71
C GLN A 290 12.94 8.83 13.09
N ARG A 291 12.30 9.50 12.12
CA ARG A 291 11.54 10.74 12.38
C ARG A 291 10.32 10.47 13.25
N ILE A 292 9.60 9.37 12.99
CA ILE A 292 8.46 8.96 13.81
C ILE A 292 8.94 8.64 15.25
N SER A 293 9.99 7.82 15.39
CA SER A 293 10.55 7.45 16.69
C SER A 293 10.96 8.68 17.51
N ASN A 294 11.75 9.57 16.91
CA ASN A 294 12.22 10.79 17.59
C ASN A 294 11.05 11.72 17.94
N GLY A 295 10.04 11.82 17.06
CA GLY A 295 8.93 12.74 17.26
C GLY A 295 7.90 12.29 18.28
N CYS A 296 7.68 10.97 18.46
CA CYS A 296 6.74 10.38 19.40
C CYS A 296 7.40 9.88 20.69
N GLY A 297 8.72 9.70 20.71
CA GLY A 297 9.44 9.07 21.82
C GLY A 297 9.11 7.58 21.99
N LEU A 298 8.69 6.91 20.89
CA LEU A 298 8.31 5.51 20.90
C LEU A 298 9.32 4.66 20.11
N ASN A 299 9.49 3.41 20.53
CA ASN A 299 10.14 2.43 19.68
C ASN A 299 9.32 2.18 18.41
N VAL A 300 9.98 2.00 17.27
CA VAL A 300 9.36 1.67 15.98
C VAL A 300 9.78 0.26 15.59
N ASN A 301 8.81 -0.66 15.61
CA ASN A 301 8.99 -2.02 15.15
C ASN A 301 8.67 -2.05 13.64
N ILE A 302 9.70 -2.23 12.81
CA ILE A 302 9.54 -2.24 11.36
C ILE A 302 9.21 -3.67 10.90
N SER A 303 8.22 -3.81 10.03
CA SER A 303 7.89 -5.10 9.42
C SER A 303 9.08 -5.65 8.63
N GLU A 304 9.32 -6.94 8.72
CA GLU A 304 10.32 -7.64 7.89
C GLU A 304 9.86 -7.70 6.42
N GLU A 305 8.53 -7.88 6.21
CA GLU A 305 7.89 -7.93 4.90
C GLU A 305 6.83 -6.82 4.76
N PRO A 306 7.25 -5.54 4.71
CA PRO A 306 6.32 -4.42 4.81
C PRO A 306 5.37 -4.30 3.61
N VAL A 307 5.73 -4.85 2.47
CA VAL A 307 4.86 -4.89 1.28
C VAL A 307 3.77 -5.94 1.41
N GLU A 308 4.05 -7.06 2.10
CA GLU A 308 3.17 -8.23 2.16
C GLU A 308 2.49 -8.45 3.52
N SER A 309 2.72 -7.58 4.52
CA SER A 309 2.17 -7.75 5.88
C SER A 309 0.66 -8.04 5.89
N VAL A 310 -0.12 -7.33 5.08
CA VAL A 310 -1.57 -7.55 4.96
C VAL A 310 -1.87 -8.97 4.46
N THR A 311 -1.22 -9.42 3.39
CA THR A 311 -1.46 -10.76 2.83
C THR A 311 -0.95 -11.88 3.72
N LEU A 312 0.13 -11.68 4.44
CA LEU A 312 0.60 -12.59 5.48
C LEU A 312 -0.45 -12.72 6.60
N GLY A 313 -1.03 -11.62 7.06
CA GLY A 313 -2.12 -11.65 8.02
C GLY A 313 -3.37 -12.35 7.49
N LEU A 314 -3.78 -12.06 6.25
CA LEU A 314 -4.88 -12.78 5.59
C LEU A 314 -4.60 -14.29 5.49
N SER A 315 -3.36 -14.68 5.17
CA SER A 315 -2.98 -16.09 5.11
C SER A 315 -3.17 -16.80 6.45
N LYS A 316 -2.81 -16.14 7.57
CA LYS A 316 -3.03 -16.67 8.93
C LYS A 316 -4.53 -16.82 9.23
N ILE A 317 -5.36 -15.83 8.89
CA ILE A 317 -6.83 -15.91 9.06
C ILE A 317 -7.43 -17.08 8.25
N ILE A 318 -6.92 -17.31 7.04
CA ILE A 318 -7.40 -18.36 6.13
C ILE A 318 -6.96 -19.76 6.61
N LYS A 319 -5.75 -19.89 7.17
CA LYS A 319 -5.18 -21.16 7.60
C LYS A 319 -5.67 -21.62 8.97
N ASP A 320 -5.83 -20.67 9.90
CA ASP A 320 -6.07 -20.97 11.31
C ASP A 320 -7.46 -20.52 11.76
N ASP A 321 -8.25 -21.48 12.26
CA ASP A 321 -9.62 -21.27 12.69
C ASP A 321 -9.74 -20.29 13.88
N GLN A 322 -8.68 -20.18 14.70
CA GLN A 322 -8.67 -19.23 15.82
C GLN A 322 -8.80 -17.76 15.39
N TYR A 323 -8.36 -17.42 14.17
CA TYR A 323 -8.42 -16.06 13.64
C TYR A 323 -9.65 -15.77 12.76
N LYS A 324 -10.49 -16.77 12.46
CA LYS A 324 -11.66 -16.59 11.60
C LYS A 324 -12.65 -15.56 12.11
N SER A 325 -12.74 -15.39 13.43
CA SER A 325 -13.58 -14.38 14.05
C SER A 325 -13.17 -12.93 13.72
N LEU A 326 -11.95 -12.71 13.25
CA LEU A 326 -11.45 -11.40 12.82
C LEU A 326 -11.94 -11.01 11.41
N ALA A 327 -12.50 -11.95 10.68
CA ALA A 327 -13.15 -11.72 9.40
C ALA A 327 -14.67 -11.60 9.58
N THR A 328 -15.26 -10.58 8.99
CA THR A 328 -16.72 -10.39 8.98
C THR A 328 -17.29 -10.91 7.68
N LEU A 329 -18.21 -11.89 7.78
CA LEU A 329 -18.98 -12.33 6.62
C LEU A 329 -19.94 -11.19 6.21
N LYS A 330 -19.90 -10.80 4.94
CA LYS A 330 -20.92 -9.91 4.35
C LYS A 330 -21.73 -10.73 3.34
N GLU A 331 -23.00 -10.92 3.65
CA GLU A 331 -24.00 -11.55 2.77
C GLU A 331 -24.38 -10.63 1.61
#